data_415ca4da8c4b19bdbbc783fb14181199
#
_entry.id   415ca4da8c4b19bdbbc783fb14181199
#
_cell.length_a   1.000
_cell.length_b   1.000
_cell.length_c   1.000
_cell.angle_alpha   90.00
_cell.angle_beta   90.00
_cell.angle_gamma   90.00
#
_symmetry.space_group_name_H-M   'P 1'
#
loop_
_entity.id
_entity.type
_entity.pdbx_description
1 polymer ?
#
loop_
_entity_poly.entity_id
_entity_poly.type
_entity_poly.pdbx_seq_one_letter_code
_entity_poly.pdbx_strand_id
1 'polypeptide(L)'
;AAVFVLEREMKRHTTRLLLGAAALAMLGIFLWWGLRAPAGTVFQLYDRRNEIVVLEVPAGPGDHFKLEIEHSFEHIPWLEFYTVLPDGSFNLDKIAVAGYGAGIPAEMDVPTRVEDGMVWMEEINSVFPELKWLTSNTYMKGLELNGEEIFDFRTLPNASLIRGSIIERRGHFFYG
;
A
#
# COMPACT_ATOMS: atom_id res chain seq x y z
N ALA A 1 -31.70 47.04 40.37
CA ALA A 1 -30.62 47.15 39.30
C ALA A 1 -29.45 46.23 39.60
N ALA A 2 -28.88 46.15 40.82
CA ALA A 2 -27.71 45.38 41.16
C ALA A 2 -27.87 43.86 41.00
N VAL A 3 -29.01 43.29 41.35
CA VAL A 3 -29.32 41.83 41.20
C VAL A 3 -29.31 41.36 39.74
N PHE A 4 -29.80 42.19 38.82
CA PHE A 4 -29.85 41.86 37.39
C PHE A 4 -28.42 41.87 36.75
N VAL A 5 -27.49 42.67 37.28
CA VAL A 5 -26.11 42.71 36.81
C VAL A 5 -25.34 41.45 37.27
N LEU A 6 -25.55 41.05 38.51
CA LEU A 6 -24.93 39.83 39.06
C LEU A 6 -25.39 38.57 38.38
N GLU A 7 -26.69 38.46 38.05
CA GLU A 7 -27.19 37.30 37.28
C GLU A 7 -26.60 37.21 35.82
N ARG A 8 -26.40 38.36 35.17
CA ARG A 8 -25.78 38.41 33.85
C ARG A 8 -24.32 38.03 33.91
N GLU A 9 -23.60 38.47 34.92
CA GLU A 9 -22.20 38.13 35.13
C GLU A 9 -22.04 36.64 35.45
N MET A 10 -22.86 36.07 36.33
CA MET A 10 -22.86 34.63 36.62
C MET A 10 -23.16 33.77 35.39
N LYS A 11 -24.18 34.16 34.59
CA LYS A 11 -24.51 33.44 33.32
C LYS A 11 -23.35 33.51 32.33
N ARG A 12 -22.64 34.63 32.22
CA ARG A 12 -21.49 34.76 31.35
C ARG A 12 -20.29 33.89 31.82
N HIS A 13 -20.05 33.80 33.13
CA HIS A 13 -19.00 32.96 33.68
C HIS A 13 -19.31 31.48 33.50
N THR A 14 -20.53 31.03 33.75
CA THR A 14 -20.95 29.63 33.51
C THR A 14 -20.89 29.27 32.03
N THR A 15 -21.31 30.13 31.11
CA THR A 15 -21.21 29.88 29.67
C THR A 15 -19.76 29.79 29.21
N ARG A 16 -18.86 30.62 29.71
CA ARG A 16 -17.42 30.53 29.39
C ARG A 16 -16.78 29.26 29.89
N LEU A 17 -17.12 28.83 31.11
CA LEU A 17 -16.66 27.56 31.68
C LEU A 17 -17.15 26.34 30.88
N LEU A 18 -18.42 26.35 30.45
CA LEU A 18 -18.98 25.28 29.62
C LEU A 18 -18.35 25.22 28.24
N LEU A 19 -18.09 26.35 27.61
CA LEU A 19 -17.40 26.42 26.32
C LEU A 19 -15.95 25.95 26.44
N GLY A 20 -15.25 26.30 27.51
CA GLY A 20 -13.90 25.81 27.79
C GLY A 20 -13.86 24.30 28.00
N ALA A 21 -14.78 23.75 28.76
CA ALA A 21 -14.89 22.31 29.00
C ALA A 21 -15.22 21.54 27.70
N ALA A 22 -16.13 22.08 26.85
CA ALA A 22 -16.45 21.50 25.55
C ALA A 22 -15.25 21.53 24.59
N ALA A 23 -14.48 22.62 24.58
CA ALA A 23 -13.26 22.71 23.76
C ALA A 23 -12.18 21.71 24.21
N LEU A 24 -11.97 21.53 25.53
CA LEU A 24 -11.07 20.53 26.06
C LEU A 24 -11.52 19.10 25.76
N ALA A 25 -12.83 18.82 25.84
CA ALA A 25 -13.37 17.52 25.48
C ALA A 25 -13.19 17.21 23.98
N MET A 26 -13.43 18.18 23.10
CA MET A 26 -13.19 18.02 21.65
C MET A 26 -11.70 17.84 21.33
N LEU A 27 -10.82 18.57 22.01
CA LEU A 27 -9.38 18.41 21.86
C LEU A 27 -8.94 17.01 22.34
N GLY A 28 -9.49 16.53 23.45
CA GLY A 28 -9.26 15.18 23.96
C GLY A 28 -9.72 14.10 22.99
N ILE A 29 -10.89 14.26 22.39
CA ILE A 29 -11.42 13.34 21.36
C ILE A 29 -10.53 13.38 20.11
N PHE A 30 -10.12 14.56 19.65
CA PHE A 30 -9.26 14.73 18.49
C PHE A 30 -7.88 14.11 18.71
N LEU A 31 -7.27 14.33 19.89
CA LEU A 31 -6.02 13.69 20.29
C LEU A 31 -6.17 12.17 20.40
N TRP A 32 -7.27 11.69 20.98
CA TRP A 32 -7.54 10.26 21.11
C TRP A 32 -7.76 9.56 19.76
N TRP A 33 -8.40 10.25 18.80
CA TRP A 33 -8.52 9.78 17.41
C TRP A 33 -7.20 9.86 16.66
N GLY A 34 -6.43 10.94 16.83
CA GLY A 34 -5.13 11.14 16.17
C GLY A 34 -4.02 10.21 16.69
N LEU A 35 -4.11 9.78 17.97
CA LEU A 35 -3.14 8.85 18.57
C LEU A 35 -3.44 7.37 18.29
N ARG A 36 -4.65 7.05 17.81
CA ARG A 36 -4.97 5.74 17.25
C ARG A 36 -4.56 5.73 15.78
N ALA A 37 -3.30 5.39 15.51
CA ALA A 37 -2.99 4.85 14.20
C ALA A 37 -3.97 3.70 13.94
N PRO A 38 -4.76 3.71 12.85
CA PRO A 38 -5.70 2.63 12.59
C PRO A 38 -4.93 1.32 12.61
N ALA A 39 -5.36 0.38 13.45
CA ALA A 39 -4.94 -1.01 13.31
C ALA A 39 -5.45 -1.42 11.92
N GLY A 40 -4.55 -1.60 11.00
CA GLY A 40 -4.85 -1.93 9.63
C GLY A 40 -3.71 -2.74 9.05
N THR A 41 -3.96 -3.36 7.93
CA THR A 41 -2.93 -4.02 7.16
C THR A 41 -2.14 -3.00 6.35
N VAL A 42 -0.87 -3.28 6.17
CA VAL A 42 0.03 -2.51 5.30
C VAL A 42 0.77 -3.44 4.36
N PHE A 43 1.02 -2.97 3.16
CA PHE A 43 2.00 -3.57 2.28
C PHE A 43 3.38 -3.08 2.69
N GLN A 44 4.30 -4.01 2.96
CA GLN A 44 5.67 -3.73 3.34
C GLN A 44 6.63 -4.28 2.28
N LEU A 45 7.53 -3.42 1.78
CA LEU A 45 8.73 -3.83 1.07
C LEU A 45 9.88 -3.94 2.07
N TYR A 46 10.49 -5.10 2.16
CA TYR A 46 11.57 -5.41 3.08
C TYR A 46 12.80 -5.92 2.34
N ASP A 47 13.94 -5.25 2.51
CA ASP A 47 15.24 -5.75 2.02
C ASP A 47 15.75 -6.80 3.00
N ARG A 48 15.74 -8.05 2.56
CA ARG A 48 16.13 -9.21 3.37
C ARG A 48 17.63 -9.30 3.61
N ARG A 49 18.46 -8.67 2.76
CA ARG A 49 19.92 -8.68 2.90
C ARG A 49 20.40 -7.66 3.91
N ASN A 50 19.80 -6.47 3.88
CA ASN A 50 20.17 -5.36 4.75
C ASN A 50 19.29 -5.26 6.00
N GLU A 51 18.25 -6.11 6.09
CA GLU A 51 17.27 -6.16 7.20
C GLU A 51 16.59 -4.83 7.45
N ILE A 52 16.21 -4.10 6.38
CA ILE A 52 15.55 -2.81 6.45
C ILE A 52 14.19 -2.83 5.78
N VAL A 53 13.26 -2.06 6.34
CA VAL A 53 11.99 -1.71 5.70
C VAL A 53 12.28 -0.61 4.68
N VAL A 54 11.94 -0.88 3.42
CA VAL A 54 12.14 0.05 2.30
C VAL A 54 10.91 0.93 2.09
N LEU A 55 9.72 0.35 2.25
CA LEU A 55 8.43 1.02 2.09
C LEU A 55 7.39 0.38 2.98
N GLU A 56 6.51 1.21 3.54
CA GLU A 56 5.22 0.78 4.10
C GLU A 56 4.11 1.71 3.62
N VAL A 57 3.06 1.12 3.05
CA VAL A 57 1.85 1.85 2.63
C VAL A 57 0.61 1.08 3.09
N PRO A 58 -0.49 1.76 3.45
CA PRO A 58 -1.75 1.09 3.74
C PRO A 58 -2.20 0.26 2.55
N ALA A 59 -2.45 -1.03 2.78
CA ALA A 59 -2.99 -1.94 1.78
C ALA A 59 -3.59 -3.18 2.45
N GLY A 60 -4.54 -3.81 1.78
CA GLY A 60 -5.22 -5.00 2.31
C GLY A 60 -6.08 -5.72 1.26
N PRO A 61 -6.94 -6.62 1.70
CA PRO A 61 -7.76 -7.42 0.80
C PRO A 61 -8.56 -6.59 -0.21
N GLY A 62 -8.50 -6.98 -1.47
CA GLY A 62 -9.16 -6.30 -2.59
C GLY A 62 -8.32 -5.21 -3.26
N ASP A 63 -7.19 -4.83 -2.71
CA ASP A 63 -6.27 -3.90 -3.37
C ASP A 63 -5.53 -4.57 -4.53
N HIS A 64 -5.20 -3.76 -5.55
CA HIS A 64 -4.58 -4.21 -6.79
C HIS A 64 -3.17 -3.63 -6.93
N PHE A 65 -2.21 -4.51 -7.20
CA PHE A 65 -0.84 -4.13 -7.52
C PHE A 65 -0.56 -4.34 -9.01
N LYS A 66 0.22 -3.43 -9.58
CA LYS A 66 0.83 -3.59 -10.90
C LYS A 66 2.34 -3.46 -10.77
N LEU A 67 3.06 -4.50 -11.16
CA LEU A 67 4.51 -4.47 -11.30
C LEU A 67 4.87 -4.23 -12.76
N GLU A 68 5.74 -3.25 -13.00
CA GLU A 68 6.31 -2.98 -14.31
C GLU A 68 7.78 -3.38 -14.35
N ILE A 69 8.12 -4.26 -15.29
CA ILE A 69 9.49 -4.67 -15.61
C ILE A 69 9.74 -4.55 -17.11
N GLU A 70 11.00 -4.41 -17.47
CA GLU A 70 11.49 -4.58 -18.83
C GLU A 70 12.10 -5.98 -18.95
N HIS A 71 11.66 -6.75 -19.93
CA HIS A 71 12.23 -8.07 -20.15
C HIS A 71 13.73 -7.97 -20.47
N SER A 72 14.58 -8.64 -19.71
CA SER A 72 16.03 -8.41 -19.71
C SER A 72 16.74 -8.79 -21.02
N PHE A 73 16.15 -9.65 -21.82
CA PHE A 73 16.71 -10.10 -23.08
C PHE A 73 16.09 -9.37 -24.30
N GLU A 74 14.74 -9.29 -24.32
CA GLU A 74 14.01 -8.71 -25.47
C GLU A 74 13.86 -7.18 -25.35
N HIS A 75 14.13 -6.60 -24.18
CA HIS A 75 13.98 -5.17 -23.89
C HIS A 75 12.57 -4.61 -24.17
N ILE A 76 11.56 -5.42 -23.88
CA ILE A 76 10.15 -5.09 -24.05
C ILE A 76 9.43 -4.98 -22.71
N PRO A 77 8.36 -4.18 -22.64
CA PRO A 77 7.56 -4.08 -21.43
C PRO A 77 6.93 -5.42 -21.02
N TRP A 78 6.98 -5.69 -19.72
CA TRP A 78 6.30 -6.79 -19.04
C TRP A 78 5.58 -6.25 -17.82
N LEU A 79 4.29 -6.50 -17.73
CA LEU A 79 3.42 -6.07 -16.64
C LEU A 79 2.82 -7.29 -15.94
N GLU A 80 2.83 -7.26 -14.62
CA GLU A 80 2.17 -8.27 -13.78
C GLU A 80 1.11 -7.58 -12.92
N PHE A 81 -0.07 -8.17 -12.83
CA PHE A 81 -1.20 -7.63 -12.08
C PHE A 81 -1.60 -8.60 -11.00
N TYR A 82 -1.71 -8.10 -9.80
CA TYR A 82 -2.01 -8.87 -8.60
C TYR A 82 -3.20 -8.29 -7.85
N THR A 83 -4.00 -9.18 -7.25
CA THR A 83 -5.03 -8.80 -6.27
C THR A 83 -4.66 -9.36 -4.91
N VAL A 84 -4.80 -8.55 -3.86
CA VAL A 84 -4.62 -9.01 -2.47
C VAL A 84 -5.84 -9.81 -2.03
N LEU A 85 -5.61 -11.05 -1.60
CA LEU A 85 -6.64 -11.96 -1.10
C LEU A 85 -6.98 -11.71 0.39
N PRO A 86 -8.10 -12.24 0.90
CA PRO A 86 -8.52 -12.05 2.28
C PRO A 86 -7.51 -12.50 3.34
N ASP A 87 -6.63 -13.44 3.02
CA ASP A 87 -5.56 -13.94 3.90
C ASP A 87 -4.25 -13.15 3.80
N GLY A 88 -4.23 -12.08 2.98
CA GLY A 88 -3.05 -11.25 2.73
C GLY A 88 -2.08 -11.80 1.68
N SER A 89 -2.38 -12.93 1.06
CA SER A 89 -1.64 -13.44 -0.10
C SER A 89 -1.96 -12.65 -1.38
N PHE A 90 -1.18 -12.86 -2.43
CA PHE A 90 -1.33 -12.18 -3.72
C PHE A 90 -1.77 -13.19 -4.79
N ASN A 91 -2.87 -12.91 -5.45
CA ASN A 91 -3.26 -13.64 -6.65
C ASN A 91 -2.67 -12.92 -7.88
N LEU A 92 -1.87 -13.62 -8.68
CA LEU A 92 -1.48 -13.15 -10.01
C LEU A 92 -2.67 -13.35 -10.95
N ASP A 93 -3.32 -12.26 -11.29
CA ASP A 93 -4.53 -12.29 -12.11
C ASP A 93 -4.21 -12.42 -13.60
N LYS A 94 -3.24 -11.60 -14.05
CA LYS A 94 -2.84 -11.52 -15.45
C LYS A 94 -1.44 -10.99 -15.65
N ILE A 95 -0.88 -11.28 -16.81
CA ILE A 95 0.38 -10.71 -17.31
C ILE A 95 0.10 -10.07 -18.67
N ALA A 96 0.80 -8.97 -18.97
CA ALA A 96 0.84 -8.37 -20.28
C ALA A 96 2.29 -8.18 -20.73
N VAL A 97 2.64 -8.60 -21.93
CA VAL A 97 4.00 -8.49 -22.46
C VAL A 97 3.96 -8.01 -23.91
N ALA A 98 4.89 -7.11 -24.29
CA ALA A 98 4.89 -6.49 -25.61
C ALA A 98 5.53 -7.38 -26.72
N GLY A 99 5.42 -8.67 -26.62
CA GLY A 99 5.93 -9.60 -27.64
C GLY A 99 6.04 -11.03 -27.19
N TYR A 100 6.65 -11.84 -28.04
CA TYR A 100 7.02 -13.23 -27.77
C TYR A 100 8.54 -13.34 -27.79
N GLY A 101 9.12 -14.13 -26.89
CA GLY A 101 10.58 -14.29 -26.83
C GLY A 101 11.03 -15.31 -25.81
N ALA A 102 12.34 -15.41 -25.63
CA ALA A 102 12.96 -16.38 -24.72
C ALA A 102 12.55 -16.09 -23.25
N GLY A 103 11.94 -17.09 -22.60
CA GLY A 103 11.49 -16.98 -21.22
C GLY A 103 10.11 -16.32 -21.04
N ILE A 104 9.48 -15.86 -22.11
CA ILE A 104 8.09 -15.41 -22.11
C ILE A 104 7.21 -16.66 -22.24
N PRO A 105 6.18 -16.84 -21.38
CA PRO A 105 5.26 -17.93 -21.52
C PRO A 105 4.51 -17.85 -22.85
N ALA A 106 4.96 -18.56 -23.87
CA ALA A 106 4.33 -18.56 -25.19
C ALA A 106 3.04 -19.40 -25.20
N GLU A 107 2.91 -20.32 -24.26
CA GLU A 107 1.80 -21.28 -24.16
C GLU A 107 1.45 -21.50 -22.68
N MET A 108 0.84 -20.50 -22.04
CA MET A 108 0.06 -20.77 -20.83
C MET A 108 -1.32 -21.28 -21.29
N ASP A 109 -1.81 -22.32 -20.64
CA ASP A 109 -3.19 -22.84 -20.88
C ASP A 109 -4.20 -21.90 -20.17
N VAL A 110 -4.19 -20.64 -20.60
CA VAL A 110 -5.04 -19.56 -20.07
C VAL A 110 -5.56 -18.72 -21.24
N PRO A 111 -6.69 -18.00 -21.06
CA PRO A 111 -7.18 -17.06 -22.05
C PRO A 111 -6.09 -16.06 -22.45
N THR A 112 -5.78 -16.04 -23.74
CA THR A 112 -4.74 -15.16 -24.27
C THR A 112 -5.30 -14.32 -25.40
N ARG A 113 -5.03 -13.02 -25.39
CA ARG A 113 -5.43 -12.07 -26.44
C ARG A 113 -4.29 -11.12 -26.79
N VAL A 114 -4.32 -10.60 -28.00
CA VAL A 114 -3.39 -9.54 -28.42
C VAL A 114 -4.18 -8.25 -28.60
N GLU A 115 -3.77 -7.22 -27.89
CA GLU A 115 -4.42 -5.91 -27.92
C GLU A 115 -3.37 -4.82 -27.68
N ASP A 116 -3.42 -3.74 -28.47
CA ASP A 116 -2.51 -2.60 -28.39
C ASP A 116 -1.01 -2.95 -28.38
N GLY A 117 -0.62 -3.97 -29.13
CA GLY A 117 0.75 -4.45 -29.21
C GLY A 117 1.22 -5.27 -28.01
N MET A 118 0.33 -5.60 -27.09
CA MET A 118 0.59 -6.43 -25.93
C MET A 118 -0.09 -7.78 -26.06
N VAL A 119 0.58 -8.82 -25.60
CA VAL A 119 0.02 -10.16 -25.39
C VAL A 119 -0.46 -10.22 -23.95
N TRP A 120 -1.77 -10.35 -23.79
CA TRP A 120 -2.42 -10.46 -22.48
C TRP A 120 -2.73 -11.92 -22.18
N MET A 121 -2.23 -12.41 -21.08
CA MET A 121 -2.54 -13.71 -20.51
C MET A 121 -3.36 -13.46 -19.24
N GLU A 122 -4.63 -13.89 -19.26
CA GLU A 122 -5.61 -13.58 -18.23
C GLU A 122 -6.00 -14.84 -17.44
N GLU A 123 -6.67 -14.67 -16.30
CA GLU A 123 -7.15 -15.80 -15.47
C GLU A 123 -6.04 -16.75 -15.01
N ILE A 124 -4.83 -16.23 -14.77
CA ILE A 124 -3.68 -17.04 -14.35
C ILE A 124 -3.94 -17.67 -12.98
N ASN A 125 -4.51 -16.89 -12.03
CA ASN A 125 -4.96 -17.36 -10.71
C ASN A 125 -3.89 -18.11 -9.90
N SER A 126 -2.64 -17.67 -10.01
CA SER A 126 -1.53 -18.19 -9.22
C SER A 126 -1.38 -17.42 -7.93
N VAL A 127 -1.41 -18.13 -6.79
CA VAL A 127 -1.39 -17.50 -5.46
C VAL A 127 0.01 -17.54 -4.84
N PHE A 128 0.46 -16.40 -4.34
CA PHE A 128 1.74 -16.20 -3.68
C PHE A 128 1.54 -15.65 -2.26
N PRO A 129 2.05 -16.31 -1.21
CA PRO A 129 1.93 -15.79 0.16
C PRO A 129 2.72 -14.50 0.37
N GLU A 130 3.75 -14.28 -0.42
CA GLU A 130 4.57 -13.08 -0.46
C GLU A 130 5.22 -12.95 -1.85
N LEU A 131 5.51 -11.73 -2.26
CA LEU A 131 6.23 -11.45 -3.50
C LEU A 131 7.73 -11.36 -3.20
N LYS A 132 8.57 -11.93 -4.06
CA LYS A 132 10.03 -11.95 -3.89
C LYS A 132 10.72 -11.54 -5.17
N TRP A 133 11.61 -10.58 -5.06
CA TRP A 133 12.39 -10.11 -6.20
C TRP A 133 13.87 -10.03 -5.89
N LEU A 134 14.67 -10.37 -6.89
CA LEU A 134 16.06 -9.95 -6.98
C LEU A 134 16.08 -8.70 -7.86
N THR A 135 16.38 -7.54 -7.28
CA THR A 135 16.20 -6.28 -7.98
C THR A 135 17.26 -6.07 -9.07
N SER A 136 16.81 -5.39 -10.13
CA SER A 136 17.65 -4.80 -11.14
C SER A 136 17.22 -3.36 -11.37
N ASN A 137 18.09 -2.41 -11.16
CA ASN A 137 17.81 -0.99 -11.42
C ASN A 137 17.72 -0.66 -12.92
N THR A 138 18.05 -1.62 -13.78
CA THR A 138 17.91 -1.51 -15.24
C THR A 138 16.52 -2.01 -15.68
N TYR A 139 16.12 -3.18 -15.17
CA TYR A 139 14.96 -3.91 -15.69
C TYR A 139 13.71 -3.76 -14.84
N MET A 140 13.81 -3.66 -13.52
CA MET A 140 12.65 -3.37 -12.69
C MET A 140 12.37 -1.87 -12.71
N LYS A 141 11.10 -1.51 -12.97
CA LYS A 141 10.67 -0.13 -13.10
C LYS A 141 9.87 0.29 -11.86
N GLY A 142 8.58 0.16 -11.92
CA GLY A 142 7.65 0.69 -10.91
C GLY A 142 6.76 -0.37 -10.28
N LEU A 143 6.30 -0.07 -9.08
CA LEU A 143 5.21 -0.77 -8.41
C LEU A 143 4.08 0.22 -8.18
N GLU A 144 2.90 -0.10 -8.68
CA GLU A 144 1.68 0.67 -8.44
C GLU A 144 0.75 -0.05 -7.47
N LEU A 145 0.00 0.71 -6.72
CA LEU A 145 -1.10 0.27 -5.87
C LEU A 145 -2.36 1.05 -6.27
N ASN A 146 -3.39 0.33 -6.72
CA ASN A 146 -4.67 0.92 -7.17
C ASN A 146 -4.50 2.02 -8.24
N GLY A 147 -3.49 1.88 -9.11
CA GLY A 147 -3.22 2.82 -10.19
C GLY A 147 -2.31 4.01 -9.82
N GLU A 148 -1.85 4.09 -8.58
CA GLU A 148 -0.87 5.08 -8.14
C GLU A 148 0.51 4.44 -7.97
N GLU A 149 1.56 5.05 -8.53
CA GLU A 149 2.94 4.59 -8.32
C GLU A 149 3.35 4.81 -6.87
N ILE A 150 3.70 3.72 -6.19
CA ILE A 150 4.10 3.73 -4.77
C ILE A 150 5.60 3.50 -4.59
N PHE A 151 6.27 2.95 -5.59
CA PHE A 151 7.70 2.64 -5.48
C PHE A 151 8.37 2.54 -6.85
N ASP A 152 9.59 3.12 -6.95
CA ASP A 152 10.50 3.01 -8.10
C ASP A 152 11.70 2.11 -7.75
N PHE A 153 11.74 0.90 -8.30
CA PHE A 153 12.81 -0.06 -8.06
C PHE A 153 14.19 0.39 -8.55
N ARG A 154 14.26 1.36 -9.46
CA ARG A 154 15.53 1.93 -9.95
C ARG A 154 16.32 2.67 -8.87
N THR A 155 15.66 3.00 -7.76
CA THR A 155 16.27 3.63 -6.58
C THR A 155 17.06 2.65 -5.73
N LEU A 156 16.85 1.34 -5.91
CA LEU A 156 17.54 0.31 -5.16
C LEU A 156 18.84 -0.14 -5.83
N PRO A 157 19.83 -0.59 -5.07
CA PRO A 157 20.99 -1.28 -5.61
C PRO A 157 20.58 -2.53 -6.38
N ASN A 158 21.38 -2.88 -7.41
CA ASN A 158 21.24 -4.18 -8.08
C ASN A 158 21.43 -5.33 -7.12
N ALA A 159 20.69 -6.41 -7.38
CA ALA A 159 20.74 -7.64 -6.61
C ALA A 159 20.33 -7.51 -5.13
N SER A 160 19.51 -6.51 -4.77
CA SER A 160 18.82 -6.47 -3.48
C SER A 160 17.75 -7.56 -3.43
N LEU A 161 17.66 -8.26 -2.29
CA LEU A 161 16.66 -9.30 -2.07
C LEU A 161 15.42 -8.70 -1.42
N ILE A 162 14.47 -8.27 -2.23
CA ILE A 162 13.25 -7.61 -1.76
C ILE A 162 12.12 -8.61 -1.57
N ARG A 163 11.38 -8.44 -0.47
CA ARG A 163 10.14 -9.14 -0.17
C ARG A 163 9.01 -8.13 -0.05
N GLY A 164 7.92 -8.34 -0.78
CA GLY A 164 6.65 -7.63 -0.62
C GLY A 164 5.67 -8.51 0.13
N SER A 165 5.06 -8.02 1.21
CA SER A 165 4.08 -8.77 1.99
C SER A 165 3.04 -7.86 2.62
N ILE A 166 1.82 -8.38 2.80
CA ILE A 166 0.80 -7.73 3.62
C ILE A 166 1.03 -8.14 5.06
N ILE A 167 1.17 -7.17 5.95
CA ILE A 167 1.37 -7.40 7.38
C ILE A 167 0.35 -6.61 8.20
N GLU A 168 0.01 -7.11 9.38
CA GLU A 168 -0.78 -6.37 10.36
C GLU A 168 0.11 -5.34 11.06
N ARG A 169 -0.27 -4.08 10.96
CA ARG A 169 0.33 -3.02 11.77
C ARG A 169 -0.26 -3.08 13.16
N ARG A 170 0.42 -3.76 14.10
CA ARG A 170 0.08 -3.69 15.52
C ARG A 170 0.35 -2.27 15.99
N GLY A 171 -0.72 -1.58 16.43
CA GLY A 171 -0.55 -0.30 17.11
C GLY A 171 0.45 -0.46 18.24
N HIS A 172 1.57 0.25 18.21
CA HIS A 172 2.49 0.28 19.33
C HIS A 172 1.79 1.01 20.46
N PHE A 173 1.29 0.24 21.42
CA PHE A 173 1.09 0.78 22.77
C PHE A 173 2.48 1.03 23.34
N PHE A 174 2.85 2.30 23.45
CA PHE A 174 3.97 2.70 24.29
C PHE A 174 3.62 2.33 25.74
N TYR A 175 4.15 1.23 26.24
CA TYR A 175 4.44 1.06 27.65
C TYR A 175 5.83 1.66 27.87
N GLY A 176 5.86 2.92 28.36
CA GLY A 176 7.02 3.52 28.97
C GLY A 176 6.92 3.37 30.48
#